data_c216127a857e9e51c6f0fbc6eaaf9149
#
_entry.id   c216127a857e9e51c6f0fbc6eaaf9149
#
_cell.length_a   1.000
_cell.length_b   1.000
_cell.length_c   1.000
_cell.angle_alpha   90.00
_cell.angle_beta   90.00
_cell.angle_gamma   90.00
#
_symmetry.space_group_name_H-M   'P 1'
#
loop_
_entity.id
_entity.type
_entity.pdbx_description
1 polymer ?
#
loop_
_entity_poly.entity_id
_entity_poly.type
_entity_poly.pdbx_seq_one_letter_code
_entity_poly.pdbx_strand_id
1 'polypeptide(L)'
;MKHILIILISILLLSSPVNGDNHKGETLYGWGEHPEIVWKGFGDKETHPKYEGDVENGVPNGLGFLIFPDGGKYVGGWKDGKFDGQGTFTINGGRKYVGEFKDGKLWNGTGYDKNGNIFVKIVNGKIE
;
A
#
# COMPACT_ATOMS: atom_id res chain seq x y z
N MET A 1 -6.95 -17.12 -3.98
CA MET A 1 -6.88 -16.91 -3.63
C MET A 1 -7.30 -16.73 -2.80
N LYS A 2 -7.42 -16.56 -2.47
CA LYS A 2 -7.78 -16.31 -1.70
C LYS A 2 -7.17 -15.72 -0.97
N HIS A 3 -6.54 -15.19 -0.68
CA HIS A 3 -5.91 -14.67 -0.01
C HIS A 3 -6.34 -13.52 0.30
N ILE A 4 -6.60 -12.96 -0.26
CA ILE A 4 -7.09 -11.80 -0.14
C ILE A 4 -7.75 -11.61 1.09
N LEU A 5 -8.44 -12.29 1.26
CA LEU A 5 -9.07 -12.15 2.39
C LEU A 5 -8.22 -12.03 3.46
N ILE A 6 -7.31 -12.53 3.27
CA ILE A 6 -6.45 -12.49 4.23
C ILE A 6 -6.22 -11.23 4.62
N ILE A 7 -5.94 -10.49 3.79
CA ILE A 7 -5.65 -9.23 4.03
C ILE A 7 -6.49 -8.66 4.94
N LEU A 8 -7.55 -8.69 4.72
CA LEU A 8 -8.35 -8.05 5.56
C LEU A 8 -8.25 -8.47 6.88
N ILE A 9 -8.02 -9.49 6.93
CA ILE A 9 -7.96 -9.91 8.20
C ILE A 9 -6.98 -9.24 8.95
N SER A 10 -5.95 -9.17 8.42
CA SER A 10 -4.97 -8.57 9.12
C SER A 10 -5.51 -7.38 9.69
N ILE A 11 -6.21 -6.83 9.04
CA ILE A 11 -6.72 -5.67 9.52
C ILE A 11 -7.24 -5.81 10.79
N LEU A 12 -7.96 -6.66 11.00
CA LEU A 12 -8.51 -6.73 12.22
C LEU A 12 -7.60 -6.88 13.24
N LEU A 13 -6.72 -7.53 13.00
CA LEU A 13 -5.89 -7.75 14.00
C LEU A 13 -5.43 -6.54 14.43
N LEU A 14 -5.30 -5.68 13.66
CA LEU A 14 -4.87 -4.51 14.01
C LEU A 14 -5.55 -4.02 15.11
N SER A 15 -6.62 -4.28 15.19
CA SER A 15 -7.34 -3.70 16.22
C SER A 15 -6.91 -4.26 17.48
N SER A 16 -6.11 -5.12 17.44
CA SER A 16 -5.92 -5.74 18.69
C SER A 16 -5.15 -4.76 19.33
N PRO A 17 -5.44 -4.14 20.05
CA PRO A 17 -4.87 -3.18 20.71
C PRO A 17 -3.84 -3.34 21.49
N VAL A 18 -3.36 -3.74 21.57
CA VAL A 18 -2.42 -3.87 22.30
C VAL A 18 -1.79 -2.91 23.03
N ASN A 19 -1.08 -2.28 22.91
CA ASN A 19 -0.38 -1.47 23.70
C ASN A 19 -0.54 -0.18 23.21
N GLY A 20 -0.59 0.61 23.94
CA GLY A 20 -0.71 1.92 23.63
C GLY A 20 0.12 2.56 22.65
N ASP A 21 1.21 2.07 22.44
CA ASP A 21 2.00 2.82 21.52
C ASP A 21 1.83 2.31 20.13
N ASN A 22 0.96 1.47 19.91
CA ASN A 22 0.87 0.92 18.63
C ASN A 22 0.23 1.99 17.84
N HIS A 23 0.54 2.19 16.69
CA HIS A 23 0.01 3.21 15.86
C HIS A 23 -0.96 2.73 14.83
N LYS A 24 -1.71 1.75 15.11
CA LYS A 24 -2.63 1.25 14.16
C LYS A 24 -3.74 2.15 13.91
N GLY A 25 -4.23 2.20 12.76
CA GLY A 25 -5.39 3.01 12.46
C GLY A 25 -5.07 4.49 12.28
N GLU A 26 -3.82 4.84 12.26
CA GLU A 26 -3.53 6.24 12.09
C GLU A 26 -3.72 6.66 10.63
N THR A 27 -4.04 7.91 10.44
CA THR A 27 -4.23 8.45 9.10
C THR A 27 -3.16 9.46 8.80
N LEU A 28 -2.53 9.31 7.65
CA LEU A 28 -1.52 10.25 7.20
C LEU A 28 -1.85 10.66 5.77
N TYR A 29 -1.30 11.77 5.35
CA TYR A 29 -1.48 12.23 3.99
C TYR A 29 -0.10 12.48 3.37
N GLY A 30 0.05 12.13 2.11
CA GLY A 30 1.32 12.31 1.43
C GLY A 30 1.39 13.66 0.76
N TRP A 31 2.43 14.41 1.05
CA TRP A 31 2.62 15.73 0.48
C TRP A 31 3.86 15.69 -0.41
N GLY A 32 3.85 16.43 -1.47
CA GLY A 32 4.99 16.49 -2.38
C GLY A 32 4.85 15.44 -3.47
N GLU A 33 5.90 15.22 -4.22
CA GLU A 33 5.87 14.29 -5.31
C GLU A 33 6.92 13.23 -5.16
N HIS A 34 6.64 12.06 -5.68
CA HIS A 34 7.58 10.97 -5.64
C HIS A 34 8.87 11.39 -6.32
N PRO A 35 9.99 11.08 -5.74
CA PRO A 35 10.15 10.17 -4.60
C PRO A 35 10.18 10.89 -3.24
N GLU A 36 10.02 12.17 -3.25
CA GLU A 36 10.15 12.93 -2.04
C GLU A 36 8.83 13.18 -1.31
N ILE A 37 8.14 12.14 -0.98
CA ILE A 37 6.88 12.29 -0.26
C ILE A 37 7.13 12.56 1.21
N VAL A 38 6.43 13.56 1.73
CA VAL A 38 6.51 13.87 3.15
C VAL A 38 5.15 13.51 3.73
N TRP A 39 5.12 12.76 4.81
CA TRP A 39 3.88 12.29 5.40
C TRP A 39 3.46 13.22 6.54
N LYS A 40 2.20 13.63 6.53
CA LYS A 40 1.70 14.55 7.55
C LYS A 40 0.34 14.05 8.03
N GLY A 41 -0.03 14.43 9.23
CA GLY A 41 -1.29 13.99 9.81
C GLY A 41 -2.48 14.79 9.29
N PHE A 42 -2.31 15.65 8.32
CA PHE A 42 -3.40 16.42 7.76
C PHE A 42 -3.24 16.56 6.25
N GLY A 43 -4.32 16.76 5.56
CA GLY A 43 -4.29 16.89 4.12
C GLY A 43 -5.70 16.78 3.58
N ASP A 44 -5.83 16.81 2.26
CA ASP A 44 -7.11 16.73 1.62
C ASP A 44 -7.08 15.54 0.67
N LYS A 45 -7.95 14.56 0.87
CA LYS A 45 -7.93 13.36 0.05
C LYS A 45 -8.20 13.65 -1.41
N GLU A 46 -8.70 14.82 -1.73
CA GLU A 46 -8.94 15.15 -3.12
C GLU A 46 -7.63 15.52 -3.83
N THR A 47 -6.62 15.89 -3.08
CA THR A 47 -5.37 16.33 -3.68
C THR A 47 -4.16 15.59 -3.12
N HIS A 48 -4.29 14.86 -2.02
CA HIS A 48 -3.18 14.15 -1.42
C HIS A 48 -3.53 12.68 -1.23
N PRO A 49 -2.60 11.78 -1.45
CA PRO A 49 -2.85 10.37 -1.13
C PRO A 49 -3.14 10.26 0.36
N LYS A 50 -4.12 9.44 0.71
CA LYS A 50 -4.51 9.27 2.09
C LYS A 50 -4.16 7.86 2.55
N TYR A 51 -3.39 7.77 3.62
CA TYR A 51 -2.94 6.50 4.17
C TYR A 51 -3.68 6.20 5.45
N GLU A 52 -4.05 4.93 5.68
CA GLU A 52 -4.60 4.51 6.94
C GLU A 52 -3.93 3.18 7.30
N GLY A 53 -3.35 3.10 8.46
CA GLY A 53 -2.72 1.87 8.90
C GLY A 53 -1.67 2.08 9.96
N ASP A 54 -0.67 1.21 9.96
CA ASP A 54 0.37 1.25 10.97
C ASP A 54 1.34 2.38 10.66
N VAL A 55 1.75 3.10 11.68
CA VAL A 55 2.65 4.24 11.53
C VAL A 55 3.74 4.10 12.55
N GLU A 56 4.96 4.40 12.14
CA GLU A 56 6.07 4.41 13.08
C GLU A 56 6.95 5.58 12.73
N ASN A 57 7.31 6.39 13.69
CA ASN A 57 8.14 7.57 13.48
C ASN A 57 7.54 8.51 12.44
N GLY A 58 6.21 8.58 12.42
CA GLY A 58 5.54 9.52 11.53
C GLY A 58 5.38 9.09 10.09
N VAL A 59 5.76 7.86 9.75
CA VAL A 59 5.61 7.39 8.38
C VAL A 59 4.95 6.03 8.35
N PRO A 60 4.33 5.65 7.24
CA PRO A 60 3.73 4.32 7.11
C PRO A 60 4.77 3.24 7.35
N ASN A 61 4.45 2.28 8.19
CA ASN A 61 5.39 1.22 8.49
C ASN A 61 4.58 0.05 9.09
N GLY A 62 4.53 -1.07 8.42
CA GLY A 62 3.72 -2.21 8.84
C GLY A 62 2.70 -2.53 7.79
N LEU A 63 1.42 -2.57 8.14
CA LEU A 63 0.39 -2.86 7.17
C LEU A 63 -0.44 -1.60 6.99
N GLY A 64 -0.84 -1.31 5.78
CA GLY A 64 -1.62 -0.12 5.55
C GLY A 64 -2.28 -0.03 4.20
N PHE A 65 -3.17 0.92 4.08
CA PHE A 65 -3.98 1.11 2.90
C PHE A 65 -3.80 2.54 2.43
N LEU A 66 -3.49 2.74 1.17
CA LEU A 66 -3.31 4.07 0.61
C LEU A 66 -4.29 4.23 -0.54
N ILE A 67 -4.96 5.38 -0.60
CA ILE A 67 -5.81 5.63 -1.73
C ILE A 67 -5.34 6.94 -2.33
N PHE A 68 -5.16 6.95 -3.63
CA PHE A 68 -4.69 8.13 -4.35
C PHE A 68 -5.88 8.99 -4.78
N PRO A 69 -5.69 10.26 -5.00
CA PRO A 69 -6.78 11.13 -5.41
C PRO A 69 -7.50 10.64 -6.67
N ASP A 70 -6.81 9.95 -7.56
CA ASP A 70 -7.42 9.50 -8.79
C ASP A 70 -8.15 8.17 -8.62
N GLY A 71 -8.17 7.62 -7.40
CA GLY A 71 -8.89 6.37 -7.17
C GLY A 71 -8.01 5.15 -7.13
N GLY A 72 -6.76 5.27 -7.49
CA GLY A 72 -5.85 4.13 -7.37
C GLY A 72 -5.62 3.82 -5.92
N LYS A 73 -5.15 2.62 -5.60
CA LYS A 73 -4.94 2.26 -4.21
C LYS A 73 -3.87 1.20 -4.03
N TYR A 74 -3.30 1.16 -2.85
CA TYR A 74 -2.34 0.13 -2.50
C TYR A 74 -2.73 -0.40 -1.14
N VAL A 75 -2.72 -1.72 -0.98
CA VAL A 75 -2.94 -2.31 0.31
C VAL A 75 -1.86 -3.35 0.51
N GLY A 76 -1.19 -3.32 1.61
CA GLY A 76 -0.12 -4.28 1.86
C GLY A 76 0.90 -3.77 2.83
N GLY A 77 2.12 -4.25 2.69
CA GLY A 77 3.20 -3.92 3.61
C GLY A 77 3.86 -2.60 3.30
N TRP A 78 4.39 -1.98 4.33
CA TRP A 78 5.05 -0.70 4.24
C TRP A 78 6.30 -0.71 5.11
N LYS A 79 7.30 -0.01 4.68
CA LYS A 79 8.49 0.14 5.47
C LYS A 79 9.08 1.50 5.18
N ASP A 80 9.27 2.30 6.23
CA ASP A 80 9.86 3.62 6.11
C ASP A 80 9.17 4.47 5.04
N GLY A 81 7.85 4.40 4.99
CA GLY A 81 7.07 5.21 4.09
C GLY A 81 6.95 4.70 2.67
N LYS A 82 7.43 3.50 2.39
CA LYS A 82 7.38 2.95 1.04
C LYS A 82 6.74 1.58 1.03
N PHE A 83 6.17 1.19 -0.11
CA PHE A 83 5.58 -0.13 -0.26
C PHE A 83 6.70 -1.15 -0.06
N ASP A 84 6.46 -2.15 0.77
CA ASP A 84 7.48 -3.14 1.05
C ASP A 84 6.80 -4.40 1.57
N GLY A 85 7.11 -5.55 1.01
CA GLY A 85 6.50 -6.80 1.38
C GLY A 85 5.34 -7.12 0.46
N GLN A 86 4.43 -7.97 0.89
CA GLN A 86 3.33 -8.38 0.05
C GLN A 86 2.34 -7.25 -0.10
N GLY A 87 1.83 -7.06 -1.30
CA GLY A 87 0.86 -5.99 -1.51
C GLY A 87 0.14 -6.10 -2.82
N THR A 88 -0.88 -5.27 -2.98
CA THR A 88 -1.65 -5.16 -4.19
C THR A 88 -1.82 -3.69 -4.53
N PHE A 89 -1.38 -3.32 -5.71
CA PHE A 89 -1.49 -1.94 -6.17
C PHE A 89 -2.47 -1.93 -7.33
N THR A 90 -3.55 -1.16 -7.21
CA THR A 90 -4.57 -1.10 -8.25
C THR A 90 -4.55 0.29 -8.83
N ILE A 91 -4.44 0.39 -10.13
CA ILE A 91 -4.43 1.67 -10.80
C ILE A 91 -5.87 2.01 -11.15
N ASN A 92 -6.19 3.27 -11.15
CA ASN A 92 -7.50 3.70 -11.57
C ASN A 92 -7.73 3.11 -12.96
N GLY A 93 -8.80 2.42 -13.15
CA GLY A 93 -9.10 1.76 -14.42
C GLY A 93 -9.07 0.25 -14.31
N GLY A 94 -8.60 -0.27 -13.18
CA GLY A 94 -8.74 -1.71 -12.90
C GLY A 94 -7.52 -2.58 -13.10
N ARG A 95 -6.43 -2.04 -13.64
CA ARG A 95 -5.24 -2.85 -13.79
C ARG A 95 -4.63 -3.00 -12.41
N LYS A 96 -4.12 -4.17 -12.05
CA LYS A 96 -3.55 -4.32 -10.74
C LYS A 96 -2.26 -5.13 -10.73
N TYR A 97 -1.42 -4.87 -9.77
CA TYR A 97 -0.15 -5.55 -9.63
C TYR A 97 -0.13 -6.20 -8.25
N VAL A 98 0.15 -7.49 -8.21
CA VAL A 98 0.10 -8.26 -6.96
C VAL A 98 1.41 -8.97 -6.75
N GLY A 99 1.96 -8.88 -5.58
CA GLY A 99 3.17 -9.62 -5.26
C GLY A 99 4.02 -8.93 -4.21
N GLU A 100 5.31 -9.14 -4.30
CA GLU A 100 6.24 -8.62 -3.33
C GLU A 100 6.77 -7.30 -3.81
N PHE A 101 6.67 -6.28 -2.97
CA PHE A 101 7.19 -4.96 -3.28
C PHE A 101 8.47 -4.73 -2.46
N LYS A 102 9.36 -3.93 -2.99
CA LYS A 102 10.59 -3.63 -2.32
C LYS A 102 10.95 -2.19 -2.66
N ASP A 103 11.14 -1.36 -1.66
CA ASP A 103 11.46 0.05 -1.85
C ASP A 103 10.50 0.74 -2.80
N GLY A 104 9.24 0.46 -2.68
CA GLY A 104 8.22 1.14 -3.47
C GLY A 104 7.97 0.55 -4.84
N LYS A 105 8.67 -0.50 -5.22
CA LYS A 105 8.50 -1.07 -6.55
C LYS A 105 8.13 -2.53 -6.49
N LEU A 106 7.40 -3.02 -7.48
CA LEU A 106 7.07 -4.42 -7.54
C LEU A 106 8.35 -5.18 -7.85
N TRP A 107 8.73 -6.09 -6.98
CA TRP A 107 9.97 -6.82 -7.10
C TRP A 107 9.73 -8.20 -7.69
N ASN A 108 8.75 -8.93 -7.17
CA ASN A 108 8.37 -10.21 -7.73
C ASN A 108 6.86 -10.26 -7.71
N GLY A 109 6.24 -10.35 -8.86
CA GLY A 109 4.79 -10.38 -8.89
C GLY A 109 4.22 -10.40 -10.28
N THR A 110 2.92 -10.17 -10.38
CA THR A 110 2.19 -10.32 -11.61
C THR A 110 1.27 -9.13 -11.81
N GLY A 111 1.19 -8.65 -13.04
CA GLY A 111 0.26 -7.60 -13.38
C GLY A 111 -0.93 -8.19 -14.11
N TYR A 112 -2.13 -7.75 -13.74
CA TYR A 112 -3.36 -8.23 -14.34
C TYR A 112 -4.12 -7.06 -14.95
N ASP A 113 -4.79 -7.31 -16.06
CA ASP A 113 -5.59 -6.25 -16.66
C ASP A 113 -6.94 -6.23 -15.95
N LYS A 114 -7.83 -5.33 -16.33
CA LYS A 114 -9.08 -5.18 -15.62
C LYS A 114 -9.96 -6.41 -15.73
N ASN A 115 -9.71 -7.30 -16.65
CA ASN A 115 -10.51 -8.49 -16.79
C ASN A 115 -9.86 -9.69 -16.09
N GLY A 116 -8.76 -9.44 -15.39
CA GLY A 116 -8.10 -10.51 -14.66
C GLY A 116 -7.08 -11.29 -15.47
N ASN A 117 -6.77 -10.88 -16.68
CA ASN A 117 -5.80 -11.59 -17.49
C ASN A 117 -4.40 -11.06 -17.17
N ILE A 118 -3.44 -11.98 -17.14
CA ILE A 118 -2.07 -11.58 -16.85
C ILE A 118 -1.50 -10.86 -18.05
N PHE A 119 -0.90 -9.72 -17.86
CA PHE A 119 -0.26 -9.03 -18.94
C PHE A 119 1.24 -8.82 -18.72
N VAL A 120 1.72 -9.03 -17.49
CA VAL A 120 3.15 -8.89 -17.25
C VAL A 120 3.54 -9.66 -16.01
N LYS A 121 4.77 -10.14 -15.98
CA LYS A 121 5.31 -10.77 -14.80
C LYS A 121 6.62 -10.08 -14.51
N ILE A 122 6.89 -9.82 -13.25
CA ILE A 122 8.10 -9.14 -12.81
C ILE A 122 8.88 -10.12 -11.93
N VAL A 123 10.14 -10.28 -12.23
CA VAL A 123 11.00 -11.16 -11.44
C VAL A 123 12.26 -10.37 -11.13
N ASN A 124 12.55 -10.25 -9.84
CA ASN A 124 13.71 -9.50 -9.36
C ASN A 124 13.73 -8.09 -9.95
N GLY A 125 12.56 -7.49 -10.01
CA GLY A 125 12.44 -6.09 -10.45
C GLY A 125 12.43 -5.88 -11.94
N LYS A 126 12.49 -6.95 -12.74
CA LYS A 126 12.55 -6.79 -14.18
C LYS A 126 11.42 -7.55 -14.86
N ILE A 127 10.98 -7.06 -15.98
CA ILE A 127 9.95 -7.73 -16.74
C ILE A 127 10.53 -9.02 -17.27
N GLU A 128 9.79 -10.08 -17.03
CA GLU A 128 10.25 -11.39 -17.46
C GLU A 128 9.94 -11.63 -18.90
#